data_92f7da17c4e78af7d2e983ce031564e5
#
_entry.id   92f7da17c4e78af7d2e983ce031564e5
#
_cell.length_a   1.000
_cell.length_b   1.000
_cell.length_c   1.000
_cell.angle_alpha   90.00
_cell.angle_beta   90.00
_cell.angle_gamma   90.00
#
_symmetry.space_group_name_H-M   'P 1'
#
loop_
_entity.id
_entity.type
_entity.pdbx_description
1 polymer ?
#
loop_
_entity_poly.entity_id
_entity_poly.type
_entity_poly.pdbx_seq_one_letter_code
_entity_poly.pdbx_strand_id
1 'polypeptide(L)'
;MGAAIAKKLSGPNIEIVIHYNKSKSKAESLKKDLNKSGTKIYLVKADLTKENEIEKMLKFSKSKLKYFDCLINNASLFENDKLENFTTKSWESHLKANLKAPALLSKGFAKNARGKNNNIINIIDQRVFKLTPYFFSYTLSKTGLYTLTKTSAMSLAPNIRVNGIAPGPTIKNKRQSDKHFKKQYMATPLKKQTDVQEICNAVDFFIKNRSITGQVLAIDSGQNLNWQTPDIMGGKEWKN
;
A
#
# COMPACT_ATOMS: atom_id res chain seq x y z
N MET A 1 -2.26 8.19 3.95
CA MET A 1 -1.09 7.29 4.02
C MET A 1 0.01 7.76 3.06
N GLY A 2 -0.14 7.76 1.74
CA GLY A 2 0.92 8.17 0.80
C GLY A 2 1.55 9.53 1.07
N ALA A 3 0.76 10.55 1.47
CA ALA A 3 1.31 11.85 1.86
C ALA A 3 2.20 11.77 3.11
N ALA A 4 1.85 10.95 4.10
CA ALA A 4 2.67 10.75 5.30
C ALA A 4 3.99 10.03 4.95
N ILE A 5 3.93 9.03 4.08
CA ILE A 5 5.13 8.33 3.58
C ILE A 5 6.04 9.32 2.84
N ALA A 6 5.49 10.16 1.94
CA ALA A 6 6.27 11.18 1.25
C ALA A 6 6.93 12.18 2.22
N LYS A 7 6.21 12.58 3.27
CA LYS A 7 6.78 13.42 4.36
C LYS A 7 7.92 12.72 5.11
N LYS A 8 7.75 11.44 5.43
CA LYS A 8 8.77 10.65 6.14
C LYS A 8 10.05 10.51 5.34
N LEU A 9 9.93 10.37 4.01
CA LEU A 9 11.06 10.18 3.09
C LEU A 9 11.64 11.50 2.57
N SER A 10 11.05 12.64 2.92
CA SER A 10 11.52 13.95 2.46
C SER A 10 12.79 14.38 3.17
N GLY A 11 13.60 15.19 2.49
CA GLY A 11 14.84 15.77 3.03
C GLY A 11 15.68 16.41 1.93
N PRO A 12 16.81 17.04 2.30
CA PRO A 12 17.75 17.58 1.33
C PRO A 12 18.25 16.50 0.36
N ASN A 13 18.43 16.86 -0.90
CA ASN A 13 18.91 15.97 -1.97
C ASN A 13 17.97 14.80 -2.32
N ILE A 14 16.73 14.83 -1.84
CA ILE A 14 15.68 13.85 -2.21
C ILE A 14 14.80 14.42 -3.32
N GLU A 15 14.57 13.64 -4.35
CA GLU A 15 13.63 13.96 -5.43
C GLU A 15 12.48 12.95 -5.42
N ILE A 16 11.22 13.41 -5.40
CA ILE A 16 10.04 12.55 -5.35
C ILE A 16 9.06 12.89 -6.47
N VAL A 17 8.63 11.89 -7.22
CA VAL A 17 7.45 11.99 -8.09
C VAL A 17 6.24 11.54 -7.30
N ILE A 18 5.28 12.43 -7.09
CA ILE A 18 4.01 12.16 -6.40
C ILE A 18 2.90 12.01 -7.44
N HIS A 19 2.33 10.81 -7.49
CA HIS A 19 1.14 10.52 -8.28
C HIS A 19 -0.14 10.96 -7.56
N TYR A 20 -1.08 11.52 -8.32
CA TYR A 20 -2.47 11.75 -7.89
C TYR A 20 -3.45 11.46 -9.04
N ASN A 21 -4.69 11.07 -8.71
CA ASN A 21 -5.76 10.97 -9.69
C ASN A 21 -6.68 12.21 -9.60
N LYS A 22 -7.49 12.30 -8.54
CA LYS A 22 -8.50 13.38 -8.37
C LYS A 22 -8.09 14.46 -7.36
N SER A 23 -7.09 14.21 -6.54
CA SER A 23 -6.74 15.06 -5.38
C SER A 23 -5.66 16.11 -5.71
N LYS A 24 -5.82 16.87 -6.80
CA LYS A 24 -4.82 17.86 -7.26
C LYS A 24 -4.44 18.87 -6.18
N SER A 25 -5.41 19.52 -5.57
CA SER A 25 -5.17 20.54 -4.52
C SER A 25 -4.37 19.99 -3.34
N LYS A 26 -4.69 18.76 -2.87
CA LYS A 26 -3.92 18.12 -1.79
C LYS A 26 -2.49 17.77 -2.22
N ALA A 27 -2.28 17.38 -3.47
CA ALA A 27 -0.95 17.10 -4.02
C ALA A 27 -0.12 18.38 -4.12
N GLU A 28 -0.71 19.49 -4.56
CA GLU A 28 -0.06 20.81 -4.64
C GLU A 28 0.31 21.35 -3.24
N SER A 29 -0.60 21.24 -2.27
CA SER A 29 -0.30 21.60 -0.88
C SER A 29 0.87 20.78 -0.32
N LEU A 30 0.85 19.45 -0.53
CA LEU A 30 1.94 18.57 -0.10
C LEU A 30 3.27 18.95 -0.77
N LYS A 31 3.26 19.23 -2.08
CA LYS A 31 4.44 19.71 -2.80
C LYS A 31 5.00 20.99 -2.18
N LYS A 32 4.14 21.98 -1.90
CA LYS A 32 4.54 23.25 -1.26
C LYS A 32 5.20 23.01 0.10
N ASP A 33 4.61 22.12 0.89
CA ASP A 33 5.15 21.78 2.23
C ASP A 33 6.50 21.10 2.13
N LEU A 34 6.66 20.10 1.26
CA LEU A 34 7.87 19.30 1.14
C LEU A 34 9.03 20.07 0.47
N ASN A 35 8.72 20.99 -0.44
CA ASN A 35 9.77 21.86 -1.03
C ASN A 35 10.47 22.73 0.04
N LYS A 36 9.75 23.08 1.14
CA LYS A 36 10.36 23.84 2.24
C LYS A 36 11.42 23.04 3.01
N SER A 37 11.35 21.70 2.97
CA SER A 37 12.35 20.81 3.58
C SER A 37 13.53 20.48 2.67
N GLY A 38 13.66 21.16 1.52
CA GLY A 38 14.71 20.91 0.54
C GLY A 38 14.46 19.72 -0.40
N THR A 39 13.29 19.11 -0.33
CA THR A 39 12.89 17.99 -1.22
C THR A 39 12.37 18.52 -2.55
N LYS A 40 12.85 18.00 -3.64
CA LYS A 40 12.37 18.37 -4.98
C LYS A 40 11.17 17.50 -5.40
N ILE A 41 10.01 18.10 -5.53
CA ILE A 41 8.75 17.40 -5.78
C ILE A 41 8.25 17.65 -7.20
N TYR A 42 7.94 16.56 -7.89
CA TYR A 42 7.24 16.55 -9.15
C TYR A 42 5.86 15.91 -9.00
N LEU A 43 4.84 16.53 -9.57
CA LEU A 43 3.47 16.02 -9.52
C LEU A 43 3.11 15.43 -10.87
N VAL A 44 2.45 14.27 -10.87
CA VAL A 44 1.91 13.64 -12.07
C VAL A 44 0.50 13.14 -11.83
N LYS A 45 -0.41 13.50 -12.75
CA LYS A 45 -1.78 13.01 -12.77
C LYS A 45 -1.85 11.74 -13.61
N ALA A 46 -2.48 10.68 -13.08
CA ALA A 46 -2.83 9.49 -13.85
C ALA A 46 -4.02 8.77 -13.23
N ASP A 47 -4.84 8.15 -14.06
CA ASP A 47 -5.81 7.13 -13.67
C ASP A 47 -5.15 5.75 -13.80
N LEU A 48 -4.86 5.11 -12.67
CA LEU A 48 -4.16 3.81 -12.67
C LEU A 48 -5.00 2.65 -13.20
N THR A 49 -6.27 2.86 -13.53
CA THR A 49 -7.08 1.87 -14.27
C THR A 49 -6.78 1.88 -15.77
N LYS A 50 -6.03 2.87 -16.26
CA LYS A 50 -5.71 3.09 -17.67
C LYS A 50 -4.22 2.92 -17.93
N GLU A 51 -3.86 1.92 -18.72
CA GLU A 51 -2.47 1.58 -19.02
C GLU A 51 -1.70 2.69 -19.71
N ASN A 52 -2.34 3.37 -20.67
CA ASN A 52 -1.72 4.51 -21.38
C ASN A 52 -1.38 5.67 -20.44
N GLU A 53 -2.16 5.88 -19.36
CA GLU A 53 -1.85 6.91 -18.37
C GLU A 53 -0.70 6.48 -17.45
N ILE A 54 -0.59 5.18 -17.13
CA ILE A 54 0.56 4.61 -16.41
C ILE A 54 1.85 4.77 -17.23
N GLU A 55 1.80 4.48 -18.54
CA GLU A 55 2.95 4.66 -19.42
C GLU A 55 3.40 6.12 -19.50
N LYS A 56 2.45 7.07 -19.67
CA LYS A 56 2.74 8.51 -19.65
C LYS A 56 3.37 8.92 -18.31
N MET A 57 2.86 8.41 -17.19
CA MET A 57 3.41 8.67 -15.86
C MET A 57 4.84 8.16 -15.72
N LEU A 58 5.14 6.95 -16.21
CA LEU A 58 6.50 6.40 -16.21
C LEU A 58 7.45 7.23 -17.08
N LYS A 59 7.04 7.63 -18.29
CA LYS A 59 7.81 8.51 -19.16
C LYS A 59 8.09 9.86 -18.50
N PHE A 60 7.07 10.47 -17.88
CA PHE A 60 7.24 11.70 -17.11
C PHE A 60 8.21 11.52 -15.95
N SER A 61 8.07 10.47 -15.16
CA SER A 61 8.96 10.20 -14.03
C SER A 61 10.42 10.07 -14.49
N LYS A 62 10.66 9.34 -15.60
CA LYS A 62 11.99 9.19 -16.19
C LYS A 62 12.56 10.52 -16.69
N SER A 63 11.74 11.45 -17.17
CA SER A 63 12.21 12.77 -17.62
C SER A 63 12.59 13.69 -16.44
N LYS A 64 12.13 13.39 -15.23
CA LYS A 64 12.37 14.20 -14.02
C LYS A 64 13.45 13.62 -13.12
N LEU A 65 13.51 12.30 -12.99
CA LEU A 65 14.46 11.60 -12.15
C LEU A 65 15.58 10.99 -12.99
N LYS A 66 16.81 11.15 -12.56
CA LYS A 66 17.99 10.58 -13.23
C LYS A 66 17.92 9.05 -13.25
N TYR A 67 17.46 8.46 -12.14
CA TYR A 67 17.24 7.01 -11.95
C TYR A 67 16.19 6.80 -10.84
N PHE A 68 15.72 5.58 -10.70
CA PHE A 68 14.71 5.22 -9.72
C PHE A 68 15.35 4.36 -8.62
N ASP A 69 15.30 4.82 -7.38
CA ASP A 69 15.81 4.10 -6.21
C ASP A 69 14.72 3.35 -5.46
N CYS A 70 13.54 3.96 -5.36
CA CYS A 70 12.42 3.41 -4.61
C CYS A 70 11.09 3.66 -5.33
N LEU A 71 10.28 2.61 -5.41
CA LEU A 71 8.88 2.67 -5.84
C LEU A 71 7.97 2.29 -4.68
N ILE A 72 6.96 3.12 -4.38
CA ILE A 72 5.96 2.81 -3.36
C ILE A 72 4.59 2.73 -4.02
N ASN A 73 4.05 1.54 -4.16
CA ASN A 73 2.72 1.27 -4.65
C ASN A 73 1.71 1.44 -3.50
N ASN A 74 1.27 2.69 -3.28
CA ASN A 74 0.33 3.04 -2.21
C ASN A 74 -1.09 3.28 -2.70
N ALA A 75 -1.30 3.69 -3.94
CA ALA A 75 -2.63 3.97 -4.47
C ALA A 75 -3.51 2.71 -4.45
N SER A 76 -4.78 2.87 -4.08
CA SER A 76 -5.72 1.75 -3.97
C SER A 76 -7.15 2.22 -4.17
N LEU A 77 -7.97 1.42 -4.82
CA LEU A 77 -9.43 1.47 -4.75
C LEU A 77 -9.88 0.54 -3.63
N PHE A 78 -10.90 0.96 -2.87
CA PHE A 78 -11.44 0.23 -1.73
C PHE A 78 -12.97 0.40 -1.70
N GLU A 79 -13.67 -0.48 -2.40
CA GLU A 79 -15.12 -0.52 -2.48
C GLU A 79 -15.65 -1.83 -1.90
N ASN A 80 -16.82 -1.79 -1.26
CA ASN A 80 -17.42 -2.99 -0.69
C ASN A 80 -18.28 -3.69 -1.75
N ASP A 81 -18.03 -4.98 -1.92
CA ASP A 81 -18.85 -5.93 -2.68
C ASP A 81 -18.77 -7.31 -2.05
N LYS A 82 -19.58 -8.23 -2.53
CA LYS A 82 -19.61 -9.64 -2.14
C LYS A 82 -19.70 -10.51 -3.40
N LEU A 83 -19.49 -11.83 -3.27
CA LEU A 83 -19.59 -12.75 -4.38
C LEU A 83 -20.94 -12.65 -5.11
N GLU A 84 -22.03 -12.48 -4.37
CA GLU A 84 -23.39 -12.46 -4.94
C GLU A 84 -23.78 -11.12 -5.59
N ASN A 85 -23.00 -10.03 -5.39
CA ASN A 85 -23.39 -8.71 -5.88
C ASN A 85 -22.27 -7.87 -6.49
N PHE A 86 -21.07 -8.43 -6.66
CA PHE A 86 -20.02 -7.68 -7.37
C PHE A 86 -20.43 -7.43 -8.83
N THR A 87 -20.00 -6.30 -9.36
CA THR A 87 -20.20 -5.96 -10.78
C THR A 87 -18.90 -6.15 -11.55
N THR A 88 -18.98 -6.43 -12.85
CA THR A 88 -17.79 -6.42 -13.73
C THR A 88 -16.98 -5.15 -13.57
N LYS A 89 -17.65 -4.01 -13.41
CA LYS A 89 -17.00 -2.71 -13.20
C LYS A 89 -16.21 -2.64 -11.88
N SER A 90 -16.78 -3.11 -10.75
CA SER A 90 -16.06 -3.11 -9.46
C SER A 90 -14.88 -4.06 -9.50
N TRP A 91 -15.09 -5.27 -10.03
CA TRP A 91 -14.06 -6.29 -10.23
C TRP A 91 -12.88 -5.76 -11.03
N GLU A 92 -13.14 -5.29 -12.26
CA GLU A 92 -12.08 -4.77 -13.14
C GLU A 92 -11.36 -3.57 -12.55
N SER A 93 -12.11 -2.66 -11.90
CA SER A 93 -11.50 -1.48 -11.29
C SER A 93 -10.53 -1.84 -10.17
N HIS A 94 -10.89 -2.79 -9.29
CA HIS A 94 -10.00 -3.27 -8.25
C HIS A 94 -8.77 -3.98 -8.82
N LEU A 95 -8.96 -4.92 -9.76
CA LEU A 95 -7.84 -5.63 -10.38
C LEU A 95 -6.92 -4.68 -11.16
N LYS A 96 -7.47 -3.75 -11.92
CA LYS A 96 -6.69 -2.76 -12.68
C LYS A 96 -5.88 -1.85 -11.76
N ALA A 97 -6.52 -1.25 -10.74
CA ALA A 97 -5.85 -0.26 -9.89
C ALA A 97 -4.93 -0.89 -8.82
N ASN A 98 -5.35 -2.01 -8.19
CA ASN A 98 -4.66 -2.55 -7.02
C ASN A 98 -3.65 -3.66 -7.36
N LEU A 99 -3.74 -4.26 -8.56
CA LEU A 99 -2.86 -5.37 -8.97
C LEU A 99 -2.14 -5.06 -10.28
N LYS A 100 -2.86 -4.80 -11.38
CA LYS A 100 -2.24 -4.58 -12.70
C LYS A 100 -1.36 -3.33 -12.72
N ALA A 101 -1.83 -2.22 -12.14
CA ALA A 101 -1.03 -0.99 -12.07
C ALA A 101 0.28 -1.18 -11.28
N PRO A 102 0.29 -1.74 -10.05
CA PRO A 102 1.53 -2.10 -9.37
C PRO A 102 2.46 -3.00 -10.19
N ALA A 103 1.94 -3.98 -10.93
CA ALA A 103 2.74 -4.84 -11.80
C ALA A 103 3.40 -4.04 -12.94
N LEU A 104 2.64 -3.18 -13.64
CA LEU A 104 3.16 -2.33 -14.71
C LEU A 104 4.17 -1.30 -14.20
N LEU A 105 3.89 -0.70 -13.03
CA LEU A 105 4.81 0.24 -12.40
C LEU A 105 6.10 -0.44 -11.96
N SER A 106 6.03 -1.64 -11.39
CA SER A 106 7.20 -2.43 -11.01
C SER A 106 8.04 -2.82 -12.22
N LYS A 107 7.40 -3.24 -13.34
CA LYS A 107 8.06 -3.51 -14.62
C LYS A 107 8.76 -2.26 -15.17
N GLY A 108 8.07 -1.11 -15.13
CA GLY A 108 8.66 0.16 -15.58
C GLY A 108 9.79 0.65 -14.66
N PHE A 109 9.65 0.46 -13.35
CA PHE A 109 10.68 0.76 -12.36
C PHE A 109 11.94 -0.09 -12.62
N ALA A 110 11.80 -1.40 -12.79
CA ALA A 110 12.92 -2.31 -13.02
C ALA A 110 13.74 -1.94 -14.27
N LYS A 111 13.08 -1.44 -15.32
CA LYS A 111 13.77 -0.96 -16.53
C LYS A 111 14.58 0.33 -16.33
N ASN A 112 14.30 1.11 -15.30
CA ASN A 112 14.91 2.43 -15.06
C ASN A 112 15.69 2.50 -13.73
N ALA A 113 15.62 1.46 -12.90
CA ALA A 113 16.46 1.29 -11.72
C ALA A 113 17.93 1.10 -12.13
N ARG A 114 18.85 1.71 -11.39
CA ARG A 114 20.29 1.59 -11.61
C ARG A 114 21.02 1.25 -10.32
N GLY A 115 22.10 0.52 -10.47
CA GLY A 115 22.92 0.08 -9.34
C GLY A 115 22.26 -1.05 -8.54
N LYS A 116 22.74 -1.23 -7.31
CA LYS A 116 22.26 -2.23 -6.35
C LYS A 116 21.48 -1.53 -5.24
N ASN A 117 20.60 -2.24 -4.54
CA ASN A 117 19.77 -1.77 -3.40
C ASN A 117 18.51 -0.95 -3.76
N ASN A 118 18.03 -1.04 -4.97
CA ASN A 118 16.73 -0.49 -5.32
C ASN A 118 15.61 -1.24 -4.58
N ASN A 119 14.49 -0.56 -4.35
CA ASN A 119 13.42 -1.11 -3.51
C ASN A 119 12.03 -0.84 -4.08
N ILE A 120 11.18 -1.85 -4.06
CA ILE A 120 9.74 -1.72 -4.34
C ILE A 120 9.01 -2.07 -3.05
N ILE A 121 8.10 -1.19 -2.61
CA ILE A 121 7.27 -1.41 -1.42
C ILE A 121 5.80 -1.35 -1.83
N ASN A 122 5.09 -2.44 -1.61
CA ASN A 122 3.67 -2.57 -1.91
C ASN A 122 2.84 -2.37 -0.64
N ILE A 123 1.91 -1.41 -0.64
CA ILE A 123 0.93 -1.27 0.45
C ILE A 123 -0.22 -2.21 0.15
N ILE A 124 -0.25 -3.31 0.90
CA ILE A 124 -1.20 -4.42 0.77
C ILE A 124 -2.44 -4.14 1.65
N ASP A 125 -2.89 -5.09 2.43
CA ASP A 125 -3.93 -4.98 3.45
C ASP A 125 -3.87 -6.23 4.33
N GLN A 126 -4.19 -6.12 5.63
CA GLN A 126 -4.25 -7.27 6.54
C GLN A 126 -5.27 -8.34 6.11
N ARG A 127 -6.25 -7.98 5.26
CA ARG A 127 -7.25 -8.93 4.73
C ARG A 127 -6.66 -10.08 3.94
N VAL A 128 -5.42 -9.97 3.46
CA VAL A 128 -4.74 -11.10 2.79
C VAL A 128 -4.42 -12.23 3.77
N PHE A 129 -4.36 -11.92 5.07
CA PHE A 129 -4.14 -12.90 6.14
C PHE A 129 -5.43 -13.30 6.86
N LYS A 130 -6.43 -12.39 6.91
CA LYS A 130 -7.72 -12.64 7.55
C LYS A 130 -8.85 -12.32 6.57
N LEU A 131 -9.33 -13.35 5.90
CA LEU A 131 -10.40 -13.24 4.92
C LEU A 131 -11.75 -12.91 5.58
N THR A 132 -12.61 -12.22 4.82
CA THR A 132 -14.00 -11.96 5.18
C THR A 132 -14.88 -12.09 3.93
N PRO A 133 -16.19 -12.34 4.04
CA PRO A 133 -17.08 -12.41 2.88
C PRO A 133 -17.36 -11.03 2.24
N TYR A 134 -16.88 -9.95 2.85
CA TYR A 134 -17.02 -8.57 2.37
C TYR A 134 -15.76 -8.09 1.66
N PHE A 135 -15.91 -7.07 0.80
CA PHE A 135 -14.81 -6.53 0.01
C PHE A 135 -14.17 -7.59 -0.89
N PHE A 136 -15.03 -8.37 -1.55
CA PHE A 136 -14.64 -9.57 -2.29
C PHE A 136 -13.59 -9.29 -3.37
N SER A 137 -13.92 -8.45 -4.37
CA SER A 137 -12.99 -8.16 -5.46
C SER A 137 -11.77 -7.35 -5.00
N TYR A 138 -11.94 -6.48 -3.99
CA TYR A 138 -10.82 -5.80 -3.34
C TYR A 138 -9.84 -6.79 -2.70
N THR A 139 -10.35 -7.73 -1.89
CA THR A 139 -9.51 -8.72 -1.20
C THR A 139 -8.73 -9.56 -2.20
N LEU A 140 -9.37 -10.04 -3.26
CA LEU A 140 -8.69 -10.77 -4.34
C LEU A 140 -7.59 -9.95 -5.01
N SER A 141 -7.84 -8.66 -5.27
CA SER A 141 -6.83 -7.77 -5.85
C SER A 141 -5.61 -7.57 -4.92
N LYS A 142 -5.83 -7.50 -3.61
CA LYS A 142 -4.76 -7.38 -2.61
C LYS A 142 -4.02 -8.70 -2.37
N THR A 143 -4.71 -9.84 -2.43
CA THR A 143 -4.08 -11.16 -2.40
C THR A 143 -3.20 -11.37 -3.64
N GLY A 144 -3.66 -10.93 -4.82
CA GLY A 144 -2.82 -10.89 -6.01
C GLY A 144 -1.57 -10.01 -5.81
N LEU A 145 -1.70 -8.84 -5.18
CA LEU A 145 -0.57 -7.97 -4.88
C LEU A 145 0.40 -8.58 -3.86
N TYR A 146 -0.11 -9.33 -2.87
CA TYR A 146 0.69 -10.11 -1.94
C TYR A 146 1.55 -11.15 -2.68
N THR A 147 0.95 -11.92 -3.58
CA THR A 147 1.66 -12.89 -4.42
C THR A 147 2.65 -12.20 -5.36
N LEU A 148 2.23 -11.09 -6.02
CA LEU A 148 3.10 -10.28 -6.87
C LEU A 148 4.35 -9.80 -6.11
N THR A 149 4.21 -9.41 -4.84
CA THR A 149 5.34 -8.99 -4.01
C THR A 149 6.39 -10.08 -3.91
N LYS A 150 5.99 -11.31 -3.62
CA LYS A 150 6.91 -12.45 -3.47
C LYS A 150 7.53 -12.89 -4.80
N THR A 151 6.72 -13.02 -5.84
CA THR A 151 7.20 -13.43 -7.16
C THR A 151 8.14 -12.39 -7.79
N SER A 152 7.82 -11.08 -7.61
CA SER A 152 8.70 -10.01 -8.07
C SER A 152 10.02 -9.96 -7.29
N ALA A 153 9.99 -10.27 -5.98
CA ALA A 153 11.22 -10.34 -5.18
C ALA A 153 12.18 -11.41 -5.70
N MET A 154 11.66 -12.57 -6.11
CA MET A 154 12.46 -13.64 -6.73
C MET A 154 12.99 -13.22 -8.11
N SER A 155 12.12 -12.63 -8.93
CA SER A 155 12.45 -12.27 -10.32
C SER A 155 13.43 -11.11 -10.45
N LEU A 156 13.42 -10.16 -9.51
CA LEU A 156 14.18 -8.91 -9.59
C LEU A 156 15.48 -8.92 -8.75
N ALA A 157 15.69 -9.97 -7.96
CA ALA A 157 16.94 -10.18 -7.26
C ALA A 157 18.11 -10.38 -8.26
N PRO A 158 19.34 -9.99 -7.91
CA PRO A 158 19.78 -9.35 -6.66
C PRO A 158 19.70 -7.82 -6.68
N ASN A 159 19.23 -7.20 -7.75
CA ASN A 159 19.35 -5.76 -7.97
C ASN A 159 18.23 -4.94 -7.30
N ILE A 160 17.04 -5.53 -7.17
CA ILE A 160 15.85 -4.86 -6.63
C ILE A 160 15.20 -5.76 -5.59
N ARG A 161 15.01 -5.22 -4.40
CA ARG A 161 14.25 -5.86 -3.33
C ARG A 161 12.77 -5.47 -3.44
N VAL A 162 11.89 -6.40 -3.17
CA VAL A 162 10.45 -6.15 -3.21
C VAL A 162 9.83 -6.64 -1.91
N ASN A 163 9.20 -5.73 -1.16
CA ASN A 163 8.55 -6.03 0.11
C ASN A 163 7.15 -5.43 0.17
N GLY A 164 6.38 -5.85 1.15
CA GLY A 164 5.02 -5.37 1.37
C GLY A 164 4.75 -4.95 2.81
N ILE A 165 3.79 -4.06 2.97
CA ILE A 165 3.23 -3.70 4.26
C ILE A 165 1.73 -3.97 4.18
N ALA A 166 1.19 -4.64 5.19
CA ALA A 166 -0.23 -4.97 5.30
C ALA A 166 -0.86 -4.21 6.49
N PRO A 167 -1.38 -2.99 6.25
CA PRO A 167 -1.99 -2.19 7.29
C PRO A 167 -3.31 -2.76 7.80
N GLY A 168 -3.58 -2.53 9.08
CA GLY A 168 -4.90 -2.66 9.70
C GLY A 168 -5.70 -1.36 9.67
N PRO A 169 -6.57 -1.12 10.69
CA PRO A 169 -7.44 0.05 10.78
C PRO A 169 -6.63 1.33 11.08
N THR A 170 -6.08 1.93 10.04
CA THR A 170 -5.15 3.07 10.12
C THR A 170 -5.86 4.42 9.92
N ILE A 171 -6.64 4.56 8.84
CA ILE A 171 -7.33 5.80 8.50
C ILE A 171 -8.80 5.48 8.26
N LYS A 172 -9.68 6.23 8.94
CA LYS A 172 -11.13 6.11 8.73
C LYS A 172 -11.48 6.34 7.26
N ASN A 173 -12.26 5.41 6.69
CA ASN A 173 -12.84 5.60 5.37
C ASN A 173 -13.93 6.69 5.42
N LYS A 174 -14.11 7.43 4.34
CA LYS A 174 -15.16 8.47 4.23
C LYS A 174 -16.58 7.95 4.50
N ARG A 175 -16.83 6.65 4.28
CA ARG A 175 -18.13 5.98 4.50
C ARG A 175 -18.29 5.44 5.92
N GLN A 176 -17.27 5.48 6.76
CA GLN A 176 -17.32 5.02 8.15
C GLN A 176 -17.66 6.19 9.09
N SER A 177 -18.55 5.95 10.06
CA SER A 177 -18.68 6.81 11.22
C SER A 177 -17.49 6.63 12.18
N ASP A 178 -17.25 7.63 13.03
CA ASP A 178 -16.21 7.52 14.07
C ASP A 178 -16.50 6.37 15.04
N LYS A 179 -17.76 6.17 15.39
CA LYS A 179 -18.22 5.05 16.24
C LYS A 179 -17.88 3.69 15.60
N HIS A 180 -18.15 3.52 14.29
CA HIS A 180 -17.83 2.28 13.58
C HIS A 180 -16.31 2.06 13.48
N PHE A 181 -15.54 3.09 13.16
CA PHE A 181 -14.09 3.00 13.10
C PHE A 181 -13.48 2.67 14.47
N LYS A 182 -13.98 3.31 15.55
CA LYS A 182 -13.59 2.97 16.93
C LYS A 182 -13.88 1.52 17.27
N LYS A 183 -15.09 1.02 16.94
CA LYS A 183 -15.45 -0.39 17.15
C LYS A 183 -14.49 -1.33 16.42
N GLN A 184 -14.07 -0.98 15.20
CA GLN A 184 -13.16 -1.78 14.39
C GLN A 184 -11.78 -1.95 15.06
N TYR A 185 -11.12 -0.86 15.47
CA TYR A 185 -9.79 -0.97 16.07
C TYR A 185 -9.84 -1.48 17.52
N MET A 186 -10.91 -1.20 18.27
CA MET A 186 -11.11 -1.79 19.61
C MET A 186 -11.36 -3.30 19.59
N ALA A 187 -11.73 -3.86 18.45
CA ALA A 187 -11.87 -5.30 18.26
C ALA A 187 -10.55 -6.00 17.88
N THR A 188 -9.44 -5.27 17.75
CA THR A 188 -8.12 -5.88 17.53
C THR A 188 -7.52 -6.35 18.87
N PRO A 189 -6.61 -7.34 18.88
CA PRO A 189 -5.93 -7.79 20.11
C PRO A 189 -5.29 -6.66 20.92
N LEU A 190 -4.62 -5.70 20.25
CA LEU A 190 -4.01 -4.57 20.94
C LEU A 190 -4.99 -3.42 21.26
N LYS A 191 -6.26 -3.52 20.85
CA LYS A 191 -7.34 -2.55 21.10
C LYS A 191 -6.96 -1.11 20.75
N LYS A 192 -6.16 -0.93 19.71
CA LYS A 192 -5.69 0.40 19.28
C LYS A 192 -5.76 0.56 17.77
N GLN A 193 -5.92 1.80 17.34
CA GLN A 193 -5.77 2.20 15.96
C GLN A 193 -4.31 2.03 15.55
N THR A 194 -4.06 1.46 14.36
CA THR A 194 -2.73 1.48 13.75
C THR A 194 -2.34 2.92 13.40
N ASP A 195 -1.20 3.39 13.88
CA ASP A 195 -0.72 4.73 13.55
C ASP A 195 -0.14 4.76 12.12
N VAL A 196 -0.47 5.81 11.39
CA VAL A 196 0.13 6.09 10.07
C VAL A 196 1.65 6.18 10.17
N GLN A 197 2.18 6.67 11.29
CA GLN A 197 3.61 6.79 11.51
C GLN A 197 4.29 5.42 11.60
N GLU A 198 3.62 4.40 12.16
CA GLU A 198 4.13 3.02 12.21
C GLU A 198 4.30 2.46 10.78
N ILE A 199 3.35 2.77 9.88
CA ILE A 199 3.47 2.42 8.46
C ILE A 199 4.65 3.12 7.79
N CYS A 200 4.84 4.43 8.08
CA CYS A 200 5.96 5.20 7.56
C CYS A 200 7.32 4.66 8.08
N ASN A 201 7.38 4.25 9.34
CA ASN A 201 8.57 3.64 9.93
C ASN A 201 8.90 2.28 9.29
N ALA A 202 7.87 1.47 8.95
CA ALA A 202 8.07 0.21 8.23
C ALA A 202 8.58 0.42 6.79
N VAL A 203 8.13 1.48 6.10
CA VAL A 203 8.69 1.86 4.80
C VAL A 203 10.18 2.18 4.95
N ASP A 204 10.54 3.03 5.91
CA ASP A 204 11.93 3.39 6.19
C ASP A 204 12.78 2.17 6.60
N PHE A 205 12.21 1.27 7.41
CA PHE A 205 12.82 0.01 7.79
C PHE A 205 13.17 -0.86 6.56
N PHE A 206 12.24 -1.05 5.63
CA PHE A 206 12.52 -1.81 4.40
C PHE A 206 13.53 -1.11 3.49
N ILE A 207 13.59 0.21 3.47
CA ILE A 207 14.58 0.95 2.69
C ILE A 207 15.98 0.70 3.26
N LYS A 208 16.15 0.80 4.58
CA LYS A 208 17.44 0.72 5.27
C LYS A 208 17.98 -0.71 5.39
N ASN A 209 17.12 -1.71 5.55
CA ASN A 209 17.53 -3.10 5.80
C ASN A 209 17.68 -3.88 4.49
N ARG A 210 18.91 -4.00 4.02
CA ARG A 210 19.27 -4.49 2.68
C ARG A 210 19.15 -5.99 2.49
N SER A 211 19.10 -6.79 3.54
CA SER A 211 18.97 -8.25 3.50
C SER A 211 17.53 -8.75 3.47
N ILE A 212 16.53 -7.85 3.37
CA ILE A 212 15.11 -8.20 3.42
C ILE A 212 14.50 -8.04 2.03
N THR A 213 13.96 -9.13 1.48
CA THR A 213 13.16 -9.16 0.26
C THR A 213 12.09 -10.23 0.32
N GLY A 214 10.97 -10.05 -0.38
CA GLY A 214 9.84 -10.97 -0.40
C GLY A 214 9.00 -11.01 0.87
N GLN A 215 9.28 -10.13 1.84
CA GLN A 215 8.58 -10.11 3.12
C GLN A 215 7.35 -9.19 3.09
N VAL A 216 6.33 -9.59 3.84
CA VAL A 216 5.13 -8.75 4.05
C VAL A 216 4.90 -8.60 5.55
N LEU A 217 5.04 -7.37 6.04
CA LEU A 217 4.88 -7.03 7.45
C LEU A 217 3.46 -6.55 7.72
N ALA A 218 2.73 -7.28 8.57
CA ALA A 218 1.44 -6.83 9.08
C ALA A 218 1.65 -5.77 10.16
N ILE A 219 0.99 -4.60 9.99
CA ILE A 219 0.94 -3.52 10.98
C ILE A 219 -0.54 -3.22 11.19
N ASP A 220 -1.20 -4.02 12.02
CA ASP A 220 -2.64 -4.10 12.09
C ASP A 220 -3.19 -4.24 13.51
N SER A 221 -2.38 -3.98 14.51
CA SER A 221 -2.70 -4.14 15.93
C SER A 221 -3.13 -5.58 16.29
N GLY A 222 -2.63 -6.56 15.52
CA GLY A 222 -2.98 -7.97 15.67
C GLY A 222 -4.32 -8.36 15.05
N GLN A 223 -4.93 -7.51 14.22
CA GLN A 223 -6.24 -7.80 13.61
C GLN A 223 -6.27 -9.12 12.85
N ASN A 224 -5.19 -9.50 12.19
CA ASN A 224 -5.09 -10.76 11.46
C ASN A 224 -5.07 -12.01 12.36
N LEU A 225 -4.78 -11.85 13.67
CA LEU A 225 -4.69 -12.93 14.66
C LEU A 225 -6.02 -13.20 15.39
N ASN A 226 -7.09 -12.48 15.06
CA ASN A 226 -8.40 -12.68 15.71
C ASN A 226 -8.93 -14.10 15.41
N TRP A 227 -9.09 -14.89 16.46
CA TRP A 227 -9.47 -16.30 16.43
C TRP A 227 -10.77 -16.61 17.20
N GLN A 228 -11.33 -15.61 17.88
CA GLN A 228 -12.48 -15.75 18.78
C GLN A 228 -13.70 -16.32 18.04
N THR A 229 -14.00 -17.59 18.30
CA THR A 229 -15.17 -18.31 17.82
C THR A 229 -16.03 -18.76 19.00
N PRO A 230 -17.36 -18.94 18.86
CA PRO A 230 -18.24 -19.26 19.97
C PRO A 230 -17.90 -20.57 20.71
N ASP A 231 -17.32 -21.53 20.01
CA ASP A 231 -16.86 -22.82 20.56
C ASP A 231 -15.68 -22.67 21.53
N ILE A 232 -14.88 -21.60 21.38
CA ILE A 232 -13.75 -21.29 22.26
C ILE A 232 -14.10 -20.18 23.24
N MET A 233 -14.98 -19.25 22.82
CA MET A 233 -15.47 -18.12 23.62
C MET A 233 -16.61 -18.56 24.54
N GLY A 234 -16.36 -18.86 25.74
CA GLY A 234 -17.42 -19.07 26.73
C GLY A 234 -17.23 -20.28 27.62
N GLY A 235 -16.07 -20.81 27.60
CA GLY A 235 -15.69 -22.01 28.33
C GLY A 235 -15.79 -21.92 29.83
N LYS A 236 -17.00 -21.75 30.39
CA LYS A 236 -17.28 -22.33 31.72
C LYS A 236 -17.07 -23.85 31.74
N GLU A 237 -16.98 -24.45 30.54
CA GLU A 237 -16.78 -25.88 30.31
C GLU A 237 -15.31 -26.29 30.31
N TRP A 238 -14.38 -25.37 30.06
CA TRP A 238 -12.93 -25.62 30.19
C TRP A 238 -12.46 -25.26 31.59
N LYS A 239 -12.87 -26.06 32.57
CA LYS A 239 -12.24 -26.03 33.90
C LYS A 239 -10.94 -26.84 33.84
N ASN A 240 -9.83 -26.17 34.10
CA ASN A 240 -8.56 -26.83 34.42
C ASN A 240 -8.70 -27.62 35.70
#